data_08ac85b01f7266aa02d398e53dd403b2
#
_entry.id   08ac85b01f7266aa02d398e53dd403b2
#
_cell.length_a   1.000
_cell.length_b   1.000
_cell.length_c   1.000
_cell.angle_alpha   90.00
_cell.angle_beta   90.00
_cell.angle_gamma   90.00
#
_symmetry.space_group_name_H-M   'P 1'
#
loop_
_entity.id
_entity.type
_entity.pdbx_description
1 polymer ?
#
loop_
_entity_poly.entity_id
_entity_poly.type
_entity_poly.pdbx_seq_one_letter_code
_entity_poly.pdbx_strand_id
1 'polypeptide(L)'
;MRNLQFDHDALEECTKKFNVEVHGIPECEGENLADIIIKIGQKISVDITSEDIDIVHRLRKKTPTTKPIIVRFNSYRKKREFYQARFNLKTTKISEIIESVRHEVEARIYINDNLAQRRQELLVKARKMRKAKNLVRVWTVDGKVFVRKTEEPRPVRISEDWDLENLAT
;
A
#
# COMPACT_ATOMS: atom_id res chain seq x y z
N MET A 1 -10.64 -5.51 -28.47
CA MET A 1 -9.76 -4.65 -27.63
C MET A 1 -10.12 -4.66 -26.13
N ARG A 2 -11.39 -4.62 -25.71
CA ARG A 2 -11.76 -4.68 -24.27
C ARG A 2 -11.22 -5.93 -23.54
N ASN A 3 -11.28 -7.13 -24.13
CA ASN A 3 -10.85 -8.36 -23.49
C ASN A 3 -9.34 -8.38 -23.16
N LEU A 4 -8.49 -7.91 -24.09
CA LEU A 4 -7.03 -7.84 -23.87
C LEU A 4 -6.65 -6.92 -22.71
N GLN A 5 -7.37 -5.81 -22.53
CA GLN A 5 -7.12 -4.90 -21.41
C GLN A 5 -7.51 -5.53 -20.07
N PHE A 6 -8.65 -6.23 -20.03
CA PHE A 6 -9.08 -6.97 -18.83
C PHE A 6 -8.10 -8.09 -18.46
N ASP A 7 -7.62 -8.83 -19.46
CA ASP A 7 -6.65 -9.90 -19.23
C ASP A 7 -5.31 -9.35 -18.72
N HIS A 8 -4.86 -8.23 -19.26
CA HIS A 8 -3.66 -7.54 -18.80
C HIS A 8 -3.80 -7.04 -17.36
N ASP A 9 -4.90 -6.37 -17.03
CA ASP A 9 -5.17 -5.86 -15.69
C ASP A 9 -5.27 -7.01 -14.67
N ALA A 10 -5.89 -8.13 -15.04
CA ALA A 10 -5.99 -9.32 -14.19
C ALA A 10 -4.62 -9.97 -13.94
N LEU A 11 -3.75 -10.05 -14.94
CA LEU A 11 -2.38 -10.54 -14.81
C LEU A 11 -1.55 -9.60 -13.92
N GLU A 12 -1.68 -8.28 -14.11
CA GLU A 12 -0.99 -7.29 -13.29
C GLU A 12 -1.44 -7.38 -11.82
N GLU A 13 -2.74 -7.51 -11.56
CA GLU A 13 -3.28 -7.72 -10.21
C GLU A 13 -2.74 -9.02 -9.59
N CYS A 14 -2.67 -10.10 -10.36
CA CYS A 14 -2.16 -11.39 -9.89
C CYS A 14 -0.67 -11.31 -9.51
N THR A 15 0.15 -10.66 -10.33
CA THR A 15 1.59 -10.48 -10.04
C THR A 15 1.85 -9.59 -8.84
N LYS A 16 1.00 -8.59 -8.60
CA LYS A 16 1.12 -7.64 -7.48
C LYS A 16 0.48 -8.11 -6.17
N LYS A 17 -0.27 -9.20 -6.20
CA LYS A 17 -1.01 -9.73 -5.04
C LYS A 17 -0.14 -9.98 -3.80
N PHE A 18 1.12 -10.35 -3.98
CA PHE A 18 2.06 -10.64 -2.91
C PHE A 18 2.86 -9.42 -2.47
N ASN A 19 2.68 -8.27 -3.12
CA ASN A 19 3.49 -7.08 -2.90
C ASN A 19 2.79 -6.09 -1.97
N VAL A 20 3.62 -5.35 -1.21
CA VAL A 20 3.21 -4.11 -0.54
C VAL A 20 4.23 -3.02 -0.82
N GLU A 21 3.81 -1.77 -0.67
CA GLU A 21 4.68 -0.59 -0.72
C GLU A 21 4.83 0.00 0.68
N VAL A 22 6.06 0.16 1.14
CA VAL A 22 6.39 0.84 2.40
C VAL A 22 6.90 2.23 2.09
N HIS A 23 6.23 3.23 2.63
CA HIS A 23 6.51 4.65 2.41
C HIS A 23 7.04 5.31 3.68
N GLY A 24 7.72 6.44 3.52
CA GLY A 24 8.18 7.27 4.63
C GLY A 24 9.53 6.85 5.21
N ILE A 25 10.19 5.83 4.68
CA ILE A 25 11.53 5.40 5.09
C ILE A 25 12.59 6.15 4.28
N PRO A 26 13.42 7.01 4.90
CA PRO A 26 14.49 7.72 4.20
C PRO A 26 15.52 6.74 3.62
N GLU A 27 16.17 7.16 2.53
CA GLU A 27 17.26 6.40 1.92
C GLU A 27 18.54 6.60 2.73
N CYS A 28 19.22 5.52 3.06
CA CYS A 28 20.52 5.54 3.73
C CYS A 28 21.56 4.79 2.90
N GLU A 29 22.79 5.30 2.90
CA GLU A 29 23.88 4.61 2.22
C GLU A 29 24.15 3.25 2.88
N GLY A 30 24.30 2.21 2.07
CA GLY A 30 24.52 0.84 2.55
C GLY A 30 23.32 0.19 3.24
N GLU A 31 22.10 0.73 3.02
CA GLU A 31 20.88 0.17 3.65
C GLU A 31 20.62 -1.29 3.28
N ASN A 32 20.24 -2.10 4.27
CA ASN A 32 19.68 -3.43 4.05
C ASN A 32 18.15 -3.35 4.11
N LEU A 33 17.50 -3.38 2.97
CA LEU A 33 16.06 -3.24 2.87
C LEU A 33 15.30 -4.40 3.52
N ALA A 34 15.85 -5.62 3.47
CA ALA A 34 15.24 -6.78 4.13
C ALA A 34 15.21 -6.60 5.66
N ASP A 35 16.32 -6.14 6.25
CA ASP A 35 16.39 -5.86 7.69
C ASP A 35 15.40 -4.75 8.10
N ILE A 36 15.23 -3.74 7.26
CA ILE A 36 14.23 -2.68 7.49
C ILE A 36 12.82 -3.28 7.54
N ILE A 37 12.46 -4.16 6.62
CA ILE A 37 11.15 -4.82 6.60
C ILE A 37 10.96 -5.72 7.82
N ILE A 38 11.99 -6.46 8.23
CA ILE A 38 11.97 -7.30 9.42
C ILE A 38 11.76 -6.46 10.69
N LYS A 39 12.48 -5.34 10.84
CA LYS A 39 12.29 -4.39 11.95
C LYS A 39 10.88 -3.79 11.96
N ILE A 40 10.33 -3.44 10.80
CA ILE A 40 8.94 -2.99 10.69
C ILE A 40 7.99 -4.10 11.18
N GLY A 41 8.21 -5.36 10.74
CA GLY A 41 7.44 -6.51 11.20
C GLY A 41 7.42 -6.62 12.72
N GLN A 42 8.56 -6.52 13.37
CA GLN A 42 8.68 -6.53 14.82
C GLN A 42 7.87 -5.41 15.50
N LYS A 43 7.92 -4.19 14.94
CA LYS A 43 7.16 -3.04 15.47
C LYS A 43 5.65 -3.18 15.36
N ILE A 44 5.17 -3.90 14.36
CA ILE A 44 3.73 -4.16 14.18
C ILE A 44 3.29 -5.52 14.74
N SER A 45 4.19 -6.22 15.46
CA SER A 45 3.94 -7.55 16.05
C SER A 45 3.62 -8.63 15.02
N VAL A 46 4.29 -8.59 13.88
CA VAL A 46 4.24 -9.62 12.84
C VAL A 46 5.64 -10.20 12.69
N ASP A 47 5.77 -11.50 12.92
CA ASP A 47 7.02 -12.22 12.76
C ASP A 47 7.37 -12.36 11.29
N ILE A 48 8.36 -11.58 10.82
CA ILE A 48 8.89 -11.59 9.45
C ILE A 48 10.35 -12.03 9.52
N THR A 49 10.69 -13.00 8.70
CA THR A 49 12.06 -13.49 8.53
C THR A 49 12.55 -13.20 7.10
N SER A 50 13.85 -13.36 6.87
CA SER A 50 14.42 -13.24 5.51
C SER A 50 13.82 -14.24 4.53
N GLU A 51 13.39 -15.40 5.01
CA GLU A 51 12.76 -16.45 4.20
C GLU A 51 11.34 -16.09 3.73
N ASP A 52 10.67 -15.17 4.44
CA ASP A 52 9.35 -14.68 4.05
C ASP A 52 9.42 -13.67 2.89
N ILE A 53 10.60 -13.10 2.63
CA ILE A 53 10.83 -12.07 1.62
C ILE A 53 11.40 -12.69 0.35
N ASP A 54 10.65 -12.59 -0.76
CA ASP A 54 11.11 -13.02 -2.10
C ASP A 54 12.00 -11.93 -2.73
N ILE A 55 11.44 -10.71 -2.85
CA ILE A 55 12.13 -9.58 -3.46
C ILE A 55 11.86 -8.32 -2.64
N VAL A 56 12.90 -7.52 -2.44
CA VAL A 56 12.78 -6.18 -1.83
C VAL A 56 13.69 -5.20 -2.57
N HIS A 57 13.12 -4.06 -2.95
CA HIS A 57 13.88 -3.00 -3.63
C HIS A 57 13.17 -1.65 -3.49
N ARG A 58 13.92 -0.56 -3.75
CA ARG A 58 13.32 0.77 -3.85
C ARG A 58 12.74 1.01 -5.23
N LEU A 59 11.54 1.58 -5.26
CA LEU A 59 10.93 2.07 -6.50
C LEU A 59 11.72 3.27 -7.05
N ARG A 60 12.05 3.23 -8.34
CA ARG A 60 12.57 4.39 -9.04
C ARG A 60 11.41 5.36 -9.30
N LYS A 61 11.37 6.48 -8.59
CA LYS A 61 10.44 7.58 -8.89
C LYS A 61 11.20 8.77 -9.45
N LYS A 62 10.58 9.48 -10.40
CA LYS A 62 11.10 10.73 -10.97
C LYS A 62 10.91 11.95 -10.06
N THR A 63 10.20 11.80 -8.94
CA THR A 63 9.90 12.90 -8.01
C THR A 63 10.90 12.95 -6.86
N PRO A 64 11.20 14.13 -6.29
CA PRO A 64 12.17 14.32 -5.20
C PRO A 64 11.69 13.78 -3.84
N THR A 65 10.59 13.07 -3.79
CA THR A 65 10.09 12.43 -2.58
C THR A 65 10.82 11.12 -2.30
N THR A 66 10.92 10.75 -1.03
CA THR A 66 11.47 9.46 -0.58
C THR A 66 10.91 8.30 -1.40
N LYS A 67 11.81 7.51 -1.98
CA LYS A 67 11.44 6.36 -2.82
C LYS A 67 10.83 5.27 -1.94
N PRO A 68 9.60 4.82 -2.22
CA PRO A 68 9.01 3.72 -1.47
C PRO A 68 9.78 2.42 -1.66
N ILE A 69 9.73 1.58 -0.64
CA ILE A 69 10.25 0.21 -0.69
C ILE A 69 9.11 -0.70 -1.15
N ILE A 70 9.33 -1.47 -2.23
CA ILE A 70 8.46 -2.60 -2.57
C ILE A 70 9.03 -3.83 -1.91
N VAL A 71 8.19 -4.59 -1.25
CA VAL A 71 8.50 -5.92 -0.77
C VAL A 71 7.49 -6.92 -1.32
N ARG A 72 8.00 -8.00 -1.90
CA ARG A 72 7.24 -9.17 -2.32
C ARG A 72 7.46 -10.27 -1.29
N PHE A 73 6.38 -10.78 -0.76
CA PHE A 73 6.41 -11.91 0.17
C PHE A 73 6.28 -13.24 -0.58
N ASN A 74 6.93 -14.28 -0.06
CA ASN A 74 6.79 -15.66 -0.56
C ASN A 74 5.40 -16.24 -0.29
N SER A 75 4.72 -15.74 0.76
CA SER A 75 3.41 -16.20 1.18
C SER A 75 2.38 -15.07 1.16
N TYR A 76 1.24 -15.32 0.53
CA TYR A 76 0.10 -14.40 0.58
C TYR A 76 -0.41 -14.19 2.02
N ARG A 77 -0.40 -15.24 2.83
CA ARG A 77 -0.78 -15.16 4.24
C ARG A 77 0.12 -14.17 4.99
N LYS A 78 1.43 -14.27 4.81
CA LYS A 78 2.41 -13.38 5.46
C LYS A 78 2.25 -11.93 4.98
N LYS A 79 2.07 -11.70 3.66
CA LYS A 79 1.74 -10.39 3.10
C LYS A 79 0.50 -9.79 3.75
N ARG A 80 -0.55 -10.58 3.91
CA ARG A 80 -1.82 -10.15 4.48
C ARG A 80 -1.68 -9.79 5.96
N GLU A 81 -0.99 -10.60 6.75
CA GLU A 81 -0.68 -10.32 8.16
C GLU A 81 0.05 -8.98 8.30
N PHE A 82 1.11 -8.79 7.53
CA PHE A 82 1.90 -7.56 7.51
C PHE A 82 1.06 -6.32 7.10
N TYR A 83 0.26 -6.45 6.05
CA TYR A 83 -0.60 -5.36 5.59
C TYR A 83 -1.72 -5.03 6.58
N GLN A 84 -2.33 -6.01 7.21
CA GLN A 84 -3.40 -5.78 8.19
C GLN A 84 -2.91 -5.09 9.45
N ALA A 85 -1.71 -5.44 9.92
CA ALA A 85 -1.09 -4.86 11.11
C ALA A 85 -0.56 -3.43 10.91
N ARG A 86 -0.58 -2.87 9.69
CA ARG A 86 -0.02 -1.55 9.34
C ARG A 86 -0.49 -0.38 10.20
N PHE A 87 -1.67 -0.49 10.79
CA PHE A 87 -2.21 0.56 11.66
C PHE A 87 -1.41 0.73 12.96
N ASN A 88 -0.64 -0.28 13.35
CA ASN A 88 0.24 -0.24 14.52
C ASN A 88 1.46 0.66 14.29
N LEU A 89 1.76 1.04 13.03
CA LEU A 89 2.82 2.00 12.70
C LEU A 89 2.49 3.46 13.04
N LYS A 90 1.28 3.79 13.45
CA LYS A 90 0.86 5.19 13.69
C LYS A 90 1.70 5.92 14.74
N THR A 91 2.24 5.19 15.69
CA THR A 91 3.05 5.71 16.80
C THR A 91 4.54 5.39 16.65
N THR A 92 4.93 4.66 15.62
CA THR A 92 6.33 4.24 15.41
C THR A 92 7.15 5.37 14.82
N LYS A 93 8.26 5.70 15.46
CA LYS A 93 9.22 6.69 14.97
C LYS A 93 10.20 6.03 13.98
N ILE A 94 10.68 6.80 13.02
CA ILE A 94 11.67 6.30 12.04
C ILE A 94 12.96 5.86 12.72
N SER A 95 13.41 6.58 13.75
CA SER A 95 14.60 6.24 14.55
C SER A 95 14.52 4.88 15.25
N GLU A 96 13.32 4.34 15.43
CA GLU A 96 13.13 3.01 15.99
C GLU A 96 13.35 1.88 14.96
N ILE A 97 13.40 2.22 13.68
CA ILE A 97 13.64 1.30 12.57
C ILE A 97 15.03 1.52 11.97
N ILE A 98 15.43 2.78 11.82
CA ILE A 98 16.73 3.16 11.26
C ILE A 98 17.52 3.95 12.32
N GLU A 99 18.48 3.29 12.94
CA GLU A 99 19.29 3.86 14.03
C GLU A 99 20.19 5.02 13.59
N SER A 100 20.57 5.07 12.29
CA SER A 100 21.38 6.16 11.74
C SER A 100 20.64 7.49 11.61
N VAL A 101 19.31 7.48 11.67
CA VAL A 101 18.48 8.68 11.61
C VAL A 101 18.38 9.30 13.00
N ARG A 102 19.31 10.19 13.34
CA ARG A 102 19.41 10.83 14.67
C ARG A 102 18.45 11.99 14.88
N HIS A 103 17.81 12.51 13.85
CA HIS A 103 16.87 13.62 13.97
C HIS A 103 15.44 13.12 13.88
N GLU A 104 14.53 13.73 14.64
CA GLU A 104 13.10 13.51 14.53
C GLU A 104 12.63 13.96 13.14
N VAL A 105 12.76 13.08 12.18
CA VAL A 105 12.09 13.24 10.89
C VAL A 105 10.62 12.97 11.18
N GLU A 106 9.79 13.99 11.14
CA GLU A 106 8.33 13.88 11.31
C GLU A 106 7.65 13.14 10.14
N ALA A 107 8.35 12.26 9.47
CA ALA A 107 7.81 11.45 8.40
C ALA A 107 7.10 10.22 9.01
N ARG A 108 5.88 10.00 8.57
CA ARG A 108 5.11 8.82 8.96
C ARG A 108 5.43 7.66 8.06
N ILE A 109 5.64 6.49 8.68
CA ILE A 109 5.76 5.23 7.96
C ILE A 109 4.35 4.71 7.70
N TYR A 110 4.08 4.30 6.46
CA TYR A 110 2.82 3.67 6.12
C TYR A 110 2.99 2.62 5.02
N ILE A 111 2.13 1.62 5.07
CA ILE A 111 2.13 0.47 4.16
C ILE A 111 0.88 0.56 3.29
N ASN A 112 1.07 0.48 1.98
CA ASN A 112 0.01 0.43 0.98
C ASN A 112 0.03 -0.88 0.22
N ASP A 113 -1.11 -1.27 -0.34
CA ASP A 113 -1.14 -2.28 -1.40
C ASP A 113 -0.36 -1.77 -2.62
N ASN A 114 0.37 -2.65 -3.28
CA ASN A 114 0.96 -2.37 -4.59
C ASN A 114 -0.12 -2.57 -5.66
N LEU A 115 -0.74 -1.49 -6.09
CA LEU A 115 -1.86 -1.50 -7.00
C LEU A 115 -1.42 -1.52 -8.47
N ALA A 116 -2.20 -2.18 -9.33
CA ALA A 116 -2.16 -1.97 -10.77
C ALA A 116 -2.46 -0.48 -11.09
N GLN A 117 -1.89 0.06 -12.16
CA GLN A 117 -1.98 1.48 -12.48
C GLN A 117 -3.44 1.97 -12.51
N ARG A 118 -4.30 1.25 -13.19
CA ARG A 118 -5.74 1.58 -13.29
C ARG A 118 -6.42 1.64 -11.92
N ARG A 119 -6.10 0.69 -11.01
CA ARG A 119 -6.62 0.68 -9.64
C ARG A 119 -6.11 1.86 -8.81
N GLN A 120 -4.87 2.26 -9.06
CA GLN A 120 -4.30 3.44 -8.41
C GLN A 120 -5.02 4.72 -8.85
N GLU A 121 -5.33 4.87 -10.13
CA GLU A 121 -6.11 5.99 -10.66
C GLU A 121 -7.52 6.04 -10.05
N LEU A 122 -8.23 4.91 -10.01
CA LEU A 122 -9.54 4.79 -9.35
C LEU A 122 -9.48 5.16 -7.87
N LEU A 123 -8.45 4.71 -7.15
CA LEU A 123 -8.24 5.05 -5.75
C LEU A 123 -8.06 6.55 -5.54
N VAL A 124 -7.29 7.20 -6.42
CA VAL A 124 -7.09 8.67 -6.37
C VAL A 124 -8.41 9.40 -6.61
N LYS A 125 -9.21 8.99 -7.60
CA LYS A 125 -10.53 9.57 -7.88
C LYS A 125 -11.48 9.38 -6.68
N ALA A 126 -11.57 8.17 -6.13
CA ALA A 126 -12.38 7.88 -4.95
C ALA A 126 -11.98 8.70 -3.72
N ARG A 127 -10.67 8.90 -3.49
CA ARG A 127 -10.16 9.76 -2.42
C ARG A 127 -10.52 11.23 -2.60
N LYS A 128 -10.55 11.74 -3.84
CA LYS A 128 -11.04 13.10 -4.16
C LYS A 128 -12.53 13.23 -3.81
N MET A 129 -13.36 12.25 -4.19
CA MET A 129 -14.78 12.23 -3.83
C MET A 129 -14.99 12.19 -2.31
N ARG A 130 -14.18 11.44 -1.58
CA ARG A 130 -14.24 11.44 -0.11
C ARG A 130 -13.92 12.84 0.47
N LYS A 131 -12.93 13.54 -0.07
CA LYS A 131 -12.61 14.92 0.36
C LYS A 131 -13.77 15.89 0.09
N ALA A 132 -14.51 15.67 -1.01
CA ALA A 132 -15.74 16.42 -1.33
C ALA A 132 -16.96 15.99 -0.50
N LYS A 133 -16.78 15.11 0.51
CA LYS A 133 -17.83 14.56 1.40
C LYS A 133 -18.88 13.67 0.74
N ASN A 134 -18.66 13.22 -0.48
CA ASN A 134 -19.55 12.29 -1.17
C ASN A 134 -19.37 10.83 -0.72
N LEU A 135 -18.28 10.53 -0.04
CA LEU A 135 -17.96 9.20 0.49
C LEU A 135 -17.41 9.32 1.92
N VAL A 136 -17.81 8.39 2.79
CA VAL A 136 -17.31 8.31 4.17
C VAL A 136 -15.97 7.65 4.24
N ARG A 137 -15.78 6.55 3.52
CA ARG A 137 -14.59 5.73 3.60
C ARG A 137 -14.15 5.23 2.23
N VAL A 138 -12.85 5.20 2.01
CA VAL A 138 -12.18 4.64 0.83
C VAL A 138 -10.99 3.82 1.32
N TRP A 139 -10.89 2.58 0.87
CA TRP A 139 -9.77 1.68 1.24
C TRP A 139 -9.51 0.66 0.15
N THR A 140 -8.42 -0.09 0.30
CA THR A 140 -8.07 -1.19 -0.59
C THR A 140 -8.01 -2.51 0.18
N VAL A 141 -8.35 -3.58 -0.49
CA VAL A 141 -8.17 -4.97 -0.03
C VAL A 141 -7.76 -5.80 -1.22
N ASP A 142 -6.58 -6.40 -1.14
CA ASP A 142 -6.05 -7.29 -2.18
C ASP A 142 -6.07 -6.66 -3.57
N GLY A 143 -5.60 -5.43 -3.69
CA GLY A 143 -5.54 -4.71 -4.96
C GLY A 143 -6.89 -4.16 -5.44
N LYS A 144 -7.98 -4.42 -4.74
CA LYS A 144 -9.33 -3.94 -5.09
C LYS A 144 -9.67 -2.68 -4.31
N VAL A 145 -10.33 -1.73 -4.96
CA VAL A 145 -10.78 -0.48 -4.35
C VAL A 145 -12.20 -0.64 -3.83
N PHE A 146 -12.41 -0.25 -2.57
CA PHE A 146 -13.71 -0.24 -1.92
C PHE A 146 -14.04 1.15 -1.39
N VAL A 147 -15.32 1.49 -1.45
CA VAL A 147 -15.85 2.75 -0.91
C VAL A 147 -17.10 2.49 -0.09
N ARG A 148 -17.45 3.44 0.78
CA ARG A 148 -18.71 3.45 1.52
C ARG A 148 -19.31 4.86 1.51
N LYS A 149 -20.59 4.96 1.10
CA LYS A 149 -21.42 6.17 1.26
C LYS A 149 -21.87 6.33 2.72
N THR A 150 -22.23 7.53 3.10
CA THR A 150 -22.65 7.88 4.48
C THR A 150 -23.88 7.08 4.92
N GLU A 151 -24.80 6.83 4.01
CA GLU A 151 -26.13 6.26 4.28
C GLU A 151 -26.20 4.75 4.03
N GLU A 152 -25.23 4.18 3.33
CA GLU A 152 -25.21 2.76 3.00
C GLU A 152 -24.26 1.99 3.91
N PRO A 153 -24.71 0.97 4.66
CA PRO A 153 -23.84 0.20 5.56
C PRO A 153 -22.88 -0.73 4.80
N ARG A 154 -23.19 -1.05 3.54
CA ARG A 154 -22.41 -2.03 2.76
C ARG A 154 -21.32 -1.35 1.93
N PRO A 155 -20.11 -1.92 1.91
CA PRO A 155 -19.05 -1.46 1.03
C PRO A 155 -19.36 -1.78 -0.43
N VAL A 156 -19.09 -0.84 -1.32
CA VAL A 156 -19.18 -1.02 -2.77
C VAL A 156 -17.77 -1.19 -3.32
N ARG A 157 -17.57 -2.23 -4.13
CA ARG A 157 -16.31 -2.41 -4.88
C ARG A 157 -16.34 -1.54 -6.12
N ILE A 158 -15.26 -0.79 -6.35
CA ILE A 158 -15.06 0.04 -7.54
C ILE A 158 -14.12 -0.69 -8.49
N SER A 159 -14.62 -0.97 -9.67
CA SER A 159 -13.88 -1.68 -10.72
C SER A 159 -13.61 -0.77 -11.93
N GLU A 160 -14.50 0.18 -12.19
CA GLU A 160 -14.48 1.08 -13.33
C GLU A 160 -14.84 2.51 -12.91
N ASP A 161 -14.55 3.48 -13.78
CA ASP A 161 -14.87 4.88 -13.53
C ASP A 161 -16.38 5.13 -13.36
N TRP A 162 -17.19 4.46 -14.15
CA TRP A 162 -18.65 4.57 -14.06
C TRP A 162 -19.23 4.12 -12.72
N ASP A 163 -18.53 3.23 -11.99
CA ASP A 163 -18.93 2.86 -10.62
C ASP A 163 -18.89 4.10 -9.70
N LEU A 164 -17.88 4.97 -9.88
CA LEU A 164 -17.75 6.21 -9.11
C LEU A 164 -18.78 7.25 -9.55
N GLU A 165 -19.07 7.35 -10.86
CA GLU A 165 -20.07 8.26 -11.40
C GLU A 165 -21.46 7.93 -10.88
N ASN A 166 -21.85 6.64 -10.85
CA ASN A 166 -23.13 6.19 -10.29
C ASN A 166 -23.23 6.43 -8.78
N LEU A 167 -22.11 6.56 -8.07
CA LEU A 167 -22.12 6.89 -6.64
C LEU A 167 -22.25 8.40 -6.38
N ALA A 168 -21.98 9.24 -7.38
CA ALA A 168 -22.08 10.69 -7.26
C ALA A 168 -23.51 11.23 -7.42
N THR A 169 -24.37 10.40 -8.04
CA THR A 169 -25.83 10.66 -8.17
C THR A 169 -26.56 10.22 -6.92
#